data_c8f774a3d37a436746d481167a4fc063
#
_entry.id   c8f774a3d37a436746d481167a4fc063
#
_cell.length_a   1.000
_cell.length_b   1.000
_cell.length_c   1.000
_cell.angle_alpha   90.00
_cell.angle_beta   90.00
_cell.angle_gamma   90.00
#
_symmetry.space_group_name_H-M   'P 1'
#
loop_
_entity.id
_entity.type
_entity.pdbx_description
1 polymer ?
#
loop_
_entity_poly.entity_id
_entity_poly.type
_entity_poly.pdbx_seq_one_letter_code
_entity_poly.pdbx_strand_id
1 'polypeptide(L)'
;MQNHPELYDPVRKAIKAQIFDSPPDYNSIALGMSKSMGLNGFLEKGVEKTASALLELTKNTVGKQHRAASAAFHDNYVPAPSLWYYSKADPVSRWDDCVTVTTKWKNRGTEVQACTWEDTPHIQHGRLYPDEYFGTLTKFLEKGNLI
;
A
#
# COMPACT_ATOMS: atom_id res chain seq x y z
N MET A 1 8.97 -13.40 -6.79
CA MET A 1 10.17 -13.14 -5.96
C MET A 1 10.37 -14.20 -4.87
N GLN A 2 9.31 -14.68 -4.19
CA GLN A 2 9.45 -15.71 -3.13
C GLN A 2 9.96 -17.06 -3.62
N ASN A 3 9.61 -17.47 -4.84
CA ASN A 3 9.92 -18.80 -5.37
C ASN A 3 11.31 -18.92 -6.04
N HIS A 4 12.00 -17.80 -6.27
CA HIS A 4 13.32 -17.75 -6.91
C HIS A 4 14.12 -16.59 -6.33
N PRO A 5 14.50 -16.63 -5.04
CA PRO A 5 15.20 -15.54 -4.38
C PRO A 5 16.53 -15.23 -5.06
N GLU A 6 17.26 -16.23 -5.50
CA GLU A 6 18.54 -16.10 -6.18
C GLU A 6 18.47 -15.29 -7.48
N LEU A 7 17.36 -15.39 -8.22
CA LEU A 7 17.14 -14.64 -9.47
C LEU A 7 16.87 -13.15 -9.21
N TYR A 8 16.17 -12.85 -8.13
CA TYR A 8 15.72 -11.48 -7.81
C TYR A 8 16.61 -10.73 -6.81
N ASP A 9 17.55 -11.42 -6.17
CA ASP A 9 18.45 -10.83 -5.17
C ASP A 9 19.25 -9.64 -5.69
N PRO A 10 19.85 -9.69 -6.91
CA PRO A 10 20.55 -8.53 -7.45
C PRO A 10 19.64 -7.30 -7.60
N VAL A 11 18.41 -7.50 -8.10
CA VAL A 11 17.44 -6.43 -8.26
C VAL A 11 17.02 -5.85 -6.91
N ARG A 12 16.72 -6.72 -5.94
CA ARG A 12 16.32 -6.30 -4.58
C ARG A 12 17.40 -5.47 -3.89
N LYS A 13 18.67 -5.86 -4.03
CA LYS A 13 19.83 -5.14 -3.48
C LYS A 13 20.11 -3.84 -4.22
N ALA A 14 19.71 -3.72 -5.47
CA ALA A 14 19.85 -2.50 -6.25
C ALA A 14 18.80 -1.42 -5.92
N ILE A 15 17.66 -1.80 -5.33
CA ILE A 15 16.63 -0.85 -4.89
C ILE A 15 17.19 -0.03 -3.73
N LYS A 16 17.19 1.30 -3.87
CA LYS A 16 17.75 2.23 -2.89
C LYS A 16 16.69 2.86 -1.99
N ALA A 17 15.46 2.97 -2.48
CA ALA A 17 14.33 3.49 -1.75
C ALA A 17 13.02 2.86 -2.22
N GLN A 18 12.01 2.89 -1.38
CA GLN A 18 10.64 2.46 -1.69
C GLN A 18 9.70 3.61 -1.35
N ILE A 19 8.80 3.97 -2.26
CA ILE A 19 7.81 5.02 -2.04
C ILE A 19 6.43 4.44 -2.30
N PHE A 20 5.53 4.61 -1.35
CA PHE A 20 4.15 4.12 -1.40
C PHE A 20 3.20 5.29 -1.21
N ASP A 21 2.33 5.49 -2.18
CA ASP A 21 1.27 6.48 -2.14
C ASP A 21 -0.07 5.76 -2.17
N SER A 22 -0.81 5.83 -1.07
CA SER A 22 -2.11 5.19 -0.91
C SER A 22 -2.11 3.69 -1.30
N PRO A 23 -1.20 2.84 -0.81
CA PRO A 23 -1.13 1.45 -1.22
C PRO A 23 -2.30 0.63 -0.65
N PRO A 24 -3.11 -0.03 -1.50
CA PRO A 24 -4.19 -0.90 -1.03
C PRO A 24 -3.65 -2.26 -0.56
N ASP A 25 -4.29 -2.84 0.46
CA ASP A 25 -4.05 -4.22 0.88
C ASP A 25 -5.13 -5.17 0.36
N TYR A 26 -4.81 -6.47 0.31
CA TYR A 26 -5.75 -7.52 -0.11
C TYR A 26 -7.06 -7.49 0.69
N ASN A 27 -6.97 -7.28 1.99
CA ASN A 27 -8.13 -7.25 2.89
C ASN A 27 -9.12 -6.13 2.57
N SER A 28 -8.68 -5.11 1.85
CA SER A 28 -9.49 -3.93 1.49
C SER A 28 -9.92 -3.92 0.02
N ILE A 29 -9.58 -4.94 -0.79
CA ILE A 29 -9.88 -4.95 -2.24
C ILE A 29 -11.39 -4.82 -2.49
N ALA A 30 -12.23 -5.62 -1.84
CA ALA A 30 -13.66 -5.59 -2.06
C ALA A 30 -14.28 -4.24 -1.68
N LEU A 31 -13.87 -3.69 -0.54
CA LEU A 31 -14.28 -2.37 -0.09
C LEU A 31 -13.73 -1.27 -1.01
N GLY A 32 -12.46 -1.32 -1.36
CA GLY A 32 -11.83 -0.38 -2.26
C GLY A 32 -12.51 -0.34 -3.63
N MET A 33 -12.87 -1.49 -4.18
CA MET A 33 -13.64 -1.57 -5.44
C MET A 33 -14.99 -0.88 -5.31
N SER A 34 -15.76 -1.15 -4.27
CA SER A 34 -17.07 -0.52 -4.08
C SER A 34 -16.97 1.00 -3.93
N LYS A 35 -15.97 1.47 -3.18
CA LYS A 35 -15.72 2.91 -2.96
C LYS A 35 -15.22 3.63 -4.21
N SER A 36 -14.32 3.01 -4.98
CA SER A 36 -13.77 3.60 -6.21
C SER A 36 -14.83 3.81 -7.30
N MET A 37 -15.94 3.06 -7.25
CA MET A 37 -17.07 3.24 -8.16
C MET A 37 -17.98 4.43 -7.78
N GLY A 38 -17.72 5.14 -6.69
CA GLY A 38 -18.52 6.26 -6.22
C GLY A 38 -19.94 5.87 -5.79
N LEU A 39 -20.17 4.60 -5.48
CA LEU A 39 -21.46 4.08 -5.05
C LEU A 39 -21.71 4.38 -3.58
N ASN A 40 -22.99 4.52 -3.23
CA ASN A 40 -23.42 4.77 -1.85
C ASN A 40 -24.51 3.81 -1.40
N GLY A 41 -24.57 3.55 -0.11
CA GLY A 41 -25.67 2.84 0.55
C GLY A 41 -25.82 1.39 0.09
N PHE A 42 -27.00 1.03 -0.42
CA PHE A 42 -27.34 -0.36 -0.79
C PHE A 42 -26.49 -0.89 -1.98
N LEU A 43 -26.25 -0.05 -2.98
CA LEU A 43 -25.46 -0.43 -4.16
C LEU A 43 -23.99 -0.67 -3.79
N GLU A 44 -23.42 0.15 -2.93
CA GLU A 44 -22.07 -0.03 -2.40
C GLU A 44 -21.94 -1.39 -1.70
N LYS A 45 -22.84 -1.70 -0.77
CA LYS A 45 -22.87 -2.99 -0.06
C LYS A 45 -23.08 -4.17 -1.00
N GLY A 46 -23.86 -3.99 -2.07
CA GLY A 46 -24.08 -5.00 -3.09
C GLY A 46 -22.79 -5.34 -3.85
N VAL A 47 -22.07 -4.32 -4.31
CA VAL A 47 -20.78 -4.48 -5.00
C VAL A 47 -19.73 -5.10 -4.07
N GLU A 48 -19.61 -4.62 -2.84
CA GLU A 48 -18.68 -5.16 -1.84
C GLU A 48 -18.93 -6.66 -1.59
N LYS A 49 -20.19 -7.05 -1.37
CA LYS A 49 -20.56 -8.46 -1.16
C LYS A 49 -20.27 -9.32 -2.39
N THR A 50 -20.57 -8.81 -3.59
CA THR A 50 -20.31 -9.53 -4.84
C THR A 50 -18.82 -9.71 -5.05
N ALA A 51 -18.02 -8.66 -4.85
CA ALA A 51 -16.56 -8.72 -4.95
C ALA A 51 -15.98 -9.70 -3.91
N SER A 52 -16.45 -9.66 -2.67
CA SER A 52 -16.03 -10.59 -1.61
C SER A 52 -16.37 -12.04 -1.95
N ALA A 53 -17.57 -12.30 -2.46
CA ALA A 53 -17.99 -13.63 -2.90
C ALA A 53 -17.12 -14.13 -4.07
N LEU A 54 -16.82 -13.27 -5.04
CA LEU A 54 -15.95 -13.59 -6.17
C LEU A 54 -14.52 -13.93 -5.71
N LEU A 55 -13.95 -13.15 -4.79
CA LEU A 55 -12.65 -13.41 -4.20
C LEU A 55 -12.63 -14.74 -3.44
N GLU A 56 -13.70 -15.09 -2.74
CA GLU A 56 -13.83 -16.38 -2.07
C GLU A 56 -13.96 -17.54 -3.06
N LEU A 57 -14.79 -17.40 -4.09
CA LEU A 57 -14.94 -18.41 -5.15
C LEU A 57 -13.64 -18.66 -5.90
N THR A 58 -12.84 -17.59 -6.10
CA THR A 58 -11.54 -17.66 -6.80
C THR A 58 -10.35 -17.85 -5.87
N LYS A 59 -10.60 -18.21 -4.60
CA LYS A 59 -9.54 -18.30 -3.57
C LYS A 59 -8.38 -19.23 -3.91
N ASN A 60 -8.60 -20.26 -4.70
CA ASN A 60 -7.58 -21.23 -5.11
C ASN A 60 -6.86 -20.84 -6.41
N THR A 61 -7.30 -19.79 -7.10
CA THR A 61 -6.73 -19.26 -8.36
C THR A 61 -6.27 -17.82 -8.18
N VAL A 62 -7.05 -16.86 -8.66
CA VAL A 62 -6.76 -15.42 -8.57
C VAL A 62 -6.62 -14.96 -7.12
N GLY A 63 -7.52 -15.39 -6.24
CA GLY A 63 -7.46 -15.05 -4.81
C GLY A 63 -6.18 -15.56 -4.13
N LYS A 64 -5.65 -16.73 -4.55
CA LYS A 64 -4.36 -17.24 -4.05
C LYS A 64 -3.20 -16.33 -4.43
N GLN A 65 -3.18 -15.82 -5.67
CA GLN A 65 -2.14 -14.91 -6.14
C GLN A 65 -2.19 -13.57 -5.40
N HIS A 66 -3.38 -13.01 -5.21
CA HIS A 66 -3.56 -11.77 -4.45
C HIS A 66 -3.13 -11.91 -2.98
N ARG A 67 -3.51 -13.01 -2.31
CA ARG A 67 -3.05 -13.28 -0.94
C ARG A 67 -1.54 -13.45 -0.86
N ALA A 68 -0.92 -14.12 -1.84
CA ALA A 68 0.53 -14.26 -1.89
C ALA A 68 1.23 -12.90 -2.12
N ALA A 69 0.64 -12.02 -2.94
CA ALA A 69 1.14 -10.67 -3.15
C ALA A 69 1.01 -9.82 -1.88
N SER A 70 -0.14 -9.87 -1.19
CA SER A 70 -0.32 -9.19 0.10
C SER A 70 0.65 -9.73 1.17
N ALA A 71 0.83 -11.04 1.28
CA ALA A 71 1.80 -11.61 2.20
C ALA A 71 3.23 -11.11 1.88
N ALA A 72 3.62 -11.06 0.60
CA ALA A 72 4.91 -10.53 0.18
C ALA A 72 5.06 -9.04 0.50
N PHE A 73 3.99 -8.26 0.34
CA PHE A 73 3.94 -6.85 0.71
C PHE A 73 4.11 -6.66 2.22
N HIS A 74 3.40 -7.43 3.03
CA HIS A 74 3.54 -7.40 4.48
C HIS A 74 4.94 -7.84 4.95
N ASP A 75 5.58 -8.75 4.24
CA ASP A 75 6.87 -9.31 4.65
C ASP A 75 8.08 -8.46 4.25
N ASN A 76 7.94 -7.61 3.26
CA ASN A 76 8.99 -6.73 2.72
C ASN A 76 10.37 -7.38 2.59
N TYR A 77 10.63 -7.97 1.45
CA TYR A 77 11.94 -8.60 1.17
C TYR A 77 12.96 -7.61 0.58
N VAL A 78 12.65 -6.32 0.50
CA VAL A 78 13.52 -5.28 -0.05
C VAL A 78 14.23 -4.56 1.10
N PRO A 79 15.55 -4.64 1.21
CA PRO A 79 16.31 -4.04 2.30
C PRO A 79 16.61 -2.55 2.03
N ALA A 80 15.58 -1.77 1.73
CA ALA A 80 15.70 -0.35 1.45
C ALA A 80 14.73 0.45 2.32
N PRO A 81 15.08 1.69 2.71
CA PRO A 81 14.19 2.58 3.43
C PRO A 81 12.92 2.85 2.64
N SER A 82 11.84 3.16 3.33
CA SER A 82 10.54 3.39 2.71
C SER A 82 9.87 4.67 3.20
N LEU A 83 9.24 5.38 2.26
CA LEU A 83 8.38 6.53 2.51
C LEU A 83 6.94 6.16 2.18
N TRP A 84 6.02 6.47 3.08
CA TRP A 84 4.62 6.14 2.99
C TRP A 84 3.75 7.38 3.07
N TYR A 85 2.80 7.48 2.16
CA TYR A 85 1.76 8.50 2.13
C TYR A 85 0.40 7.83 2.25
N TYR A 86 -0.39 8.18 3.27
CA TYR A 86 -1.74 7.67 3.46
C TYR A 86 -2.59 8.60 4.32
N SER A 87 -3.90 8.43 4.28
CA SER A 87 -4.87 9.30 4.95
C SER A 87 -5.96 8.52 5.64
N LYS A 88 -6.54 9.11 6.69
CA LYS A 88 -7.73 8.55 7.37
C LYS A 88 -8.98 8.66 6.52
N ALA A 89 -9.07 9.65 5.63
CA ALA A 89 -10.20 9.84 4.74
C ALA A 89 -10.11 9.01 3.45
N ASP A 90 -9.01 8.26 3.23
CA ASP A 90 -8.87 7.41 2.05
C ASP A 90 -9.74 6.14 2.19
N PRO A 91 -10.78 5.97 1.35
CA PRO A 91 -11.68 4.83 1.44
C PRO A 91 -11.12 3.57 0.77
N VAL A 92 -10.05 3.69 -0.01
CA VAL A 92 -9.47 2.60 -0.80
C VAL A 92 -8.24 2.02 -0.11
N SER A 93 -7.29 2.89 0.25
CA SER A 93 -6.11 2.52 1.04
C SER A 93 -6.39 2.79 2.52
N ARG A 94 -6.88 1.79 3.23
CA ARG A 94 -7.31 1.97 4.60
C ARG A 94 -6.15 2.33 5.53
N TRP A 95 -6.39 3.32 6.37
CA TRP A 95 -5.45 3.74 7.40
C TRP A 95 -4.91 2.58 8.25
N ASP A 96 -5.82 1.72 8.76
CA ASP A 96 -5.45 0.62 9.65
C ASP A 96 -4.54 -0.41 8.96
N ASP A 97 -4.76 -0.66 7.67
CA ASP A 97 -3.92 -1.57 6.88
C ASP A 97 -2.52 -0.96 6.70
N CYS A 98 -2.42 0.32 6.36
CA CYS A 98 -1.14 1.03 6.24
C CYS A 98 -0.37 1.05 7.57
N VAL A 99 -1.05 1.33 8.68
CA VAL A 99 -0.44 1.30 10.03
C VAL A 99 0.06 -0.11 10.36
N THR A 100 -0.73 -1.13 10.05
CA THR A 100 -0.36 -2.54 10.29
C THR A 100 0.91 -2.91 9.53
N VAL A 101 0.96 -2.62 8.22
CA VAL A 101 2.11 -2.95 7.38
C VAL A 101 3.35 -2.17 7.80
N THR A 102 3.23 -0.85 7.98
CA THR A 102 4.37 0.00 8.37
C THR A 102 4.93 -0.37 9.73
N THR A 103 4.08 -0.74 10.68
CA THR A 103 4.50 -1.24 12.00
C THR A 103 5.26 -2.56 11.87
N LYS A 104 4.74 -3.50 11.07
CA LYS A 104 5.39 -4.78 10.81
C LYS A 104 6.78 -4.60 10.20
N TRP A 105 6.92 -3.67 9.25
CA TRP A 105 8.20 -3.38 8.61
C TRP A 105 9.20 -2.75 9.59
N LYS A 106 8.76 -1.78 10.40
CA LYS A 106 9.60 -1.19 11.48
C LYS A 106 10.10 -2.26 12.45
N ASN A 107 9.23 -3.15 12.88
CA ASN A 107 9.57 -4.24 13.82
C ASN A 107 10.58 -5.24 13.23
N ARG A 108 10.70 -5.30 11.90
CA ARG A 108 11.70 -6.11 11.18
C ARG A 108 12.98 -5.34 10.85
N GLY A 109 13.11 -4.10 11.30
CA GLY A 109 14.30 -3.27 11.08
C GLY A 109 14.31 -2.48 9.78
N THR A 110 13.21 -2.46 9.02
CA THR A 110 13.10 -1.55 7.87
C THR A 110 12.92 -0.12 8.35
N GLU A 111 13.71 0.80 7.83
CA GLU A 111 13.47 2.23 8.06
C GLU A 111 12.19 2.66 7.33
N VAL A 112 11.21 3.12 8.10
CA VAL A 112 9.91 3.55 7.58
C VAL A 112 9.62 4.98 8.03
N GLN A 113 9.51 5.89 7.08
CA GLN A 113 8.99 7.24 7.27
C GLN A 113 7.54 7.28 6.76
N ALA A 114 6.66 7.98 7.44
CA ALA A 114 5.28 8.20 7.01
C ALA A 114 4.94 9.68 7.04
N CYS A 115 4.24 10.16 6.02
CA CYS A 115 3.57 11.45 5.96
C CYS A 115 2.07 11.17 5.81
N THR A 116 1.26 11.72 6.68
CA THR A 116 -0.14 11.30 6.83
C THR A 116 -1.07 12.48 6.97
N TRP A 117 -2.31 12.32 6.50
CA TRP A 117 -3.35 13.34 6.55
C TRP A 117 -4.65 12.79 7.13
N GLU A 118 -5.51 13.69 7.59
CA GLU A 118 -6.84 13.36 8.12
C GLU A 118 -7.91 13.31 7.03
N ASP A 119 -7.74 14.10 5.96
CA ASP A 119 -8.83 14.54 5.07
C ASP A 119 -8.58 14.31 3.57
N THR A 120 -7.41 13.82 3.16
CA THR A 120 -7.11 13.64 1.74
C THR A 120 -7.76 12.37 1.18
N PRO A 121 -8.49 12.47 0.06
CA PRO A 121 -8.96 11.30 -0.68
C PRO A 121 -7.82 10.49 -1.29
N HIS A 122 -8.14 9.29 -1.78
CA HIS A 122 -7.22 8.36 -2.42
C HIS A 122 -6.34 9.03 -3.49
N ILE A 123 -5.01 8.89 -3.37
CA ILE A 123 -3.97 9.44 -4.27
C ILE A 123 -4.09 10.94 -4.57
N GLN A 124 -4.65 11.73 -3.65
CA GLN A 124 -4.77 13.19 -3.84
C GLN A 124 -3.88 14.01 -2.90
N HIS A 125 -3.00 13.38 -2.16
CA HIS A 125 -2.14 14.03 -1.17
C HIS A 125 -1.29 15.14 -1.79
N GLY A 126 -0.56 14.86 -2.87
CA GLY A 126 0.29 15.84 -3.55
C GLY A 126 -0.49 16.94 -4.26
N ARG A 127 -1.79 16.73 -4.57
CA ARG A 127 -2.63 17.78 -5.14
C ARG A 127 -3.15 18.76 -4.09
N LEU A 128 -3.52 18.26 -2.92
CA LEU A 128 -4.13 19.06 -1.85
C LEU A 128 -3.08 19.70 -0.93
N TYR A 129 -1.97 19.02 -0.69
CA TYR A 129 -0.88 19.44 0.18
C TYR A 129 0.49 19.33 -0.53
N PRO A 130 0.69 20.05 -1.67
CA PRO A 130 1.89 19.88 -2.51
C PRO A 130 3.19 20.16 -1.76
N ASP A 131 3.25 21.21 -0.97
CA ASP A 131 4.48 21.60 -0.26
C ASP A 131 4.90 20.55 0.77
N GLU A 132 3.95 19.98 1.51
CA GLU A 132 4.21 18.93 2.48
C GLU A 132 4.59 17.61 1.79
N TYR A 133 3.84 17.23 0.75
CA TYR A 133 4.09 16.01 -0.02
C TYR A 133 5.48 16.03 -0.67
N PHE A 134 5.76 17.04 -1.50
CA PHE A 134 7.04 17.13 -2.21
C PHE A 134 8.19 17.49 -1.29
N GLY A 135 7.96 18.32 -0.26
CA GLY A 135 8.98 18.62 0.75
C GLY A 135 9.39 17.37 1.55
N THR A 136 8.45 16.49 1.88
CA THR A 136 8.76 15.21 2.54
C THR A 136 9.49 14.26 1.61
N LEU A 137 9.08 14.19 0.33
CA LEU A 137 9.75 13.39 -0.69
C LEU A 137 11.21 13.81 -0.86
N THR A 138 11.45 15.10 -1.05
CA THR A 138 12.80 15.68 -1.24
C THR A 138 13.70 15.33 -0.06
N LYS A 139 13.25 15.60 1.17
CA LYS A 139 14.02 15.27 2.39
C LYS A 139 14.34 13.78 2.51
N PHE A 140 13.40 12.92 2.13
CA PHE A 140 13.60 11.48 2.16
C PHE A 140 14.67 11.03 1.14
N LEU A 141 14.64 11.59 -0.07
CA LEU A 141 15.61 11.28 -1.13
C LEU A 141 17.00 11.84 -0.81
N GLU A 142 17.09 13.08 -0.29
CA GLU A 142 18.35 13.69 0.18
C GLU A 142 19.01 12.86 1.28
N LYS A 143 18.22 12.43 2.29
CA LYS A 143 18.71 11.55 3.35
C LYS A 143 19.30 10.25 2.84
N GLY A 144 18.74 9.72 1.76
CA GLY A 144 19.22 8.52 1.08
C GLY A 144 20.37 8.76 0.10
N ASN A 145 20.86 9.99 -0.07
CA ASN A 145 21.81 10.41 -1.12
C ASN A 145 21.37 9.98 -2.53
N LEU A 146 20.09 10.17 -2.84
CA LEU A 146 19.48 9.80 -4.12
C LEU A 146 19.29 11.00 -5.04
N ILE A 147 19.38 12.19 -4.51
CA ILE A 147 19.40 13.48 -5.20
C ILE A 147 20.39 14.41 -4.53
#